data_3373178faf07f8fa90ba88ccf61ea2bc
#
_entry.id   3373178faf07f8fa90ba88ccf61ea2bc
#
_cell.length_a   1.000
_cell.length_b   1.000
_cell.length_c   1.000
_cell.angle_alpha   90.00
_cell.angle_beta   90.00
_cell.angle_gamma   90.00
#
_symmetry.space_group_name_H-M   'P 1'
#
loop_
_entity.id
_entity.type
_entity.pdbx_description
1 polymer ?
#
loop_
_entity_poly.entity_id
_entity_poly.type
_entity_poly.pdbx_seq_one_letter_code
_entity_poly.pdbx_strand_id
1 'polypeptide(L)'
;QHQIDPHLPAVTVAGIGARARAIHRPGLGCTLLYPADADPGQLALTPVVTINRETNAAIDYGIRAAAFDQRALEQALDSAFNGQSERNTLAVAVMHQGQLVAERYASGVTATTPLPGWSMAKSTTATLVGVMQQQGLLRVSDSGLFPQWAEGDHRHKITLEQLLRMTSGIDLPETGSGIDANSIMLFRQNDAAGWAINRGLRAAPGSEFAYTSGSTVLVARYLTDVAGGPQAMYDVIREFFDTLGMHSAIFEPDAAGTFIGSSFMLASARDWAKLGQLYLNRGVWNGQQLFDPQWVEFVRELTPHSQARSYGAGFMRRRPLALYAQSRVPA
;
A
#
# COMPACT_ATOMS: atom_id res chain seq x y z
N GLN A 1 21.07 -7.24 -18.91
CA GLN A 1 20.75 -8.66 -19.17
C GLN A 1 19.84 -9.15 -18.04
N HIS A 2 18.82 -9.95 -18.37
CA HIS A 2 17.99 -10.63 -17.37
C HIS A 2 18.11 -12.14 -17.60
N GLN A 3 18.04 -12.89 -16.52
CA GLN A 3 18.07 -14.35 -16.51
C GLN A 3 16.92 -14.86 -15.64
N ILE A 4 16.12 -15.78 -16.19
CA ILE A 4 15.07 -16.48 -15.45
C ILE A 4 15.64 -17.84 -15.05
N ASP A 5 15.54 -18.17 -13.76
CA ASP A 5 15.95 -19.48 -13.26
C ASP A 5 14.82 -20.49 -13.52
N PRO A 6 15.07 -21.55 -14.32
CA PRO A 6 14.02 -22.54 -14.62
C PRO A 6 13.67 -23.45 -13.44
N HIS A 7 14.51 -23.52 -12.40
CA HIS A 7 14.34 -24.39 -11.24
C HIS A 7 13.83 -23.65 -9.99
N LEU A 8 14.02 -22.32 -9.96
CA LEU A 8 13.47 -21.44 -8.93
C LEU A 8 12.68 -20.33 -9.66
N PRO A 9 11.49 -19.97 -9.20
CA PRO A 9 10.74 -18.89 -9.81
C PRO A 9 11.40 -17.54 -9.46
N ALA A 10 12.57 -17.30 -10.05
CA ALA A 10 13.43 -16.16 -9.77
C ALA A 10 13.87 -15.45 -11.04
N VAL A 11 14.01 -14.13 -10.95
CA VAL A 11 14.56 -13.28 -12.00
C VAL A 11 15.78 -12.57 -11.46
N THR A 12 16.89 -12.67 -12.17
CA THR A 12 18.11 -11.88 -11.88
C THR A 12 18.29 -10.82 -12.97
N VAL A 13 18.46 -9.59 -12.57
CA VAL A 13 18.79 -8.47 -13.46
C VAL A 13 20.22 -8.02 -13.15
N ALA A 14 21.05 -7.95 -14.19
CA ALA A 14 22.42 -7.50 -14.09
C ALA A 14 22.63 -6.23 -14.94
N GLY A 15 23.23 -5.20 -14.36
CA GLY A 15 23.69 -3.98 -15.00
C GLY A 15 25.19 -3.75 -14.74
N ILE A 16 25.71 -2.60 -15.16
CA ILE A 16 27.12 -2.23 -14.92
C ILE A 16 27.33 -2.05 -13.40
N GLY A 17 28.07 -2.97 -12.79
CA GLY A 17 28.45 -2.88 -11.38
C GLY A 17 27.38 -3.24 -10.37
N ALA A 18 26.18 -3.70 -10.79
CA ALA A 18 25.11 -4.08 -9.89
C ALA A 18 24.32 -5.30 -10.38
N ARG A 19 23.89 -6.14 -9.44
CA ARG A 19 22.98 -7.26 -9.67
C ARG A 19 21.88 -7.23 -8.61
N ALA A 20 20.63 -7.46 -9.04
CA ALA A 20 19.48 -7.64 -8.16
C ALA A 20 18.76 -8.94 -8.53
N ARG A 21 18.21 -9.62 -7.56
CA ARG A 21 17.46 -10.85 -7.74
C ARG A 21 16.10 -10.71 -7.07
N ALA A 22 15.05 -11.13 -7.74
CA ALA A 22 13.72 -11.27 -7.16
C ALA A 22 13.31 -12.73 -7.18
N ILE A 23 12.80 -13.23 -6.05
CA ILE A 23 12.28 -14.60 -5.94
C ILE A 23 10.77 -14.52 -5.76
N HIS A 24 10.03 -15.15 -6.67
CA HIS A 24 8.59 -15.28 -6.54
C HIS A 24 8.24 -16.41 -5.58
N ARG A 25 7.37 -16.12 -4.62
CA ARG A 25 6.84 -17.08 -3.67
C ARG A 25 5.31 -17.12 -3.79
N PRO A 26 4.70 -18.29 -3.97
CA PRO A 26 3.24 -18.40 -4.06
C PRO A 26 2.54 -17.73 -2.87
N GLY A 27 1.58 -16.86 -3.16
CA GLY A 27 0.83 -16.12 -2.14
C GLY A 27 1.54 -14.92 -1.51
N LEU A 28 2.87 -14.80 -1.68
CA LEU A 28 3.69 -13.71 -1.12
C LEU A 28 4.20 -12.73 -2.18
N GLY A 29 4.01 -13.04 -3.48
CA GLY A 29 4.59 -12.24 -4.56
C GLY A 29 6.09 -12.38 -4.67
N CYS A 30 6.79 -11.31 -5.03
CA CYS A 30 8.24 -11.29 -5.21
C CYS A 30 8.94 -10.68 -4.01
N THR A 31 10.04 -11.31 -3.57
CA THR A 31 10.95 -10.73 -2.58
C THR A 31 12.27 -10.37 -3.26
N LEU A 32 12.70 -9.14 -3.09
CA LEU A 32 14.00 -8.68 -3.58
C LEU A 32 15.11 -9.16 -2.66
N LEU A 33 16.20 -9.65 -3.25
CA LEU A 33 17.44 -10.00 -2.56
C LEU A 33 18.57 -9.09 -3.02
N TYR A 34 19.32 -8.57 -2.05
CA TYR A 34 20.48 -7.74 -2.29
C TYR A 34 21.58 -8.08 -1.25
N PRO A 35 22.81 -8.40 -1.66
CA PRO A 35 23.19 -8.67 -3.06
C PRO A 35 22.45 -9.86 -3.67
N ALA A 36 22.52 -10.01 -4.99
CA ALA A 36 21.74 -10.99 -5.74
C ALA A 36 22.04 -12.48 -5.40
N ASP A 37 23.17 -12.72 -4.76
CA ASP A 37 23.64 -14.02 -4.28
C ASP A 37 23.31 -14.31 -2.81
N ALA A 38 22.53 -13.43 -2.16
CA ALA A 38 22.02 -13.70 -0.82
C ALA A 38 21.23 -15.02 -0.81
N ASP A 39 21.40 -15.79 0.28
CA ASP A 39 20.77 -17.10 0.41
C ASP A 39 19.24 -16.95 0.53
N PRO A 40 18.44 -17.49 -0.39
CA PRO A 40 17.00 -17.47 -0.29
C PRO A 40 16.44 -18.34 0.85
N GLY A 41 17.23 -19.24 1.42
CA GLY A 41 16.83 -20.07 2.57
C GLY A 41 16.64 -19.29 3.88
N GLN A 42 17.05 -18.02 3.93
CA GLN A 42 16.88 -17.14 5.09
C GLN A 42 15.60 -16.29 5.07
N LEU A 43 14.71 -16.53 4.11
CA LEU A 43 13.46 -15.77 4.03
C LEU A 43 12.53 -16.08 5.21
N ALA A 44 12.19 -15.05 5.98
CA ALA A 44 11.50 -15.17 7.27
C ALA A 44 10.02 -15.65 7.20
N LEU A 45 9.47 -15.87 6.00
CA LEU A 45 8.09 -16.28 5.79
C LEU A 45 8.00 -17.60 5.03
N THR A 46 7.16 -18.49 5.52
CA THR A 46 6.74 -19.67 4.78
C THR A 46 5.50 -19.35 3.94
N PRO A 47 5.49 -19.64 2.64
CA PRO A 47 4.30 -19.45 1.81
C PRO A 47 3.15 -20.29 2.36
N VAL A 48 2.06 -19.65 2.76
CA VAL A 48 0.81 -20.38 3.01
C VAL A 48 0.11 -20.52 1.67
N VAL A 49 0.23 -21.73 1.09
CA VAL A 49 -0.45 -22.06 -0.16
C VAL A 49 -1.91 -22.32 0.15
N THR A 50 -2.77 -21.39 -0.13
CA THR A 50 -4.04 -21.66 -0.84
C THR A 50 -4.71 -20.33 -1.15
N ILE A 51 -4.25 -19.66 -2.17
CA ILE A 51 -5.16 -18.76 -2.88
C ILE A 51 -6.02 -19.69 -3.72
N ASN A 52 -7.17 -20.05 -3.21
CA ASN A 52 -8.23 -20.54 -4.05
C ASN A 52 -8.62 -19.35 -4.94
N ARG A 53 -7.93 -19.24 -6.07
CA ARG A 53 -8.27 -18.28 -7.14
C ARG A 53 -9.53 -18.80 -7.84
N GLU A 54 -10.54 -19.15 -7.06
CA GLU A 54 -11.85 -19.34 -7.61
C GLU A 54 -12.33 -18.01 -8.13
N THR A 55 -12.08 -17.99 -9.40
CA THR A 55 -13.06 -17.92 -10.47
C THR A 55 -13.61 -16.52 -10.67
N ASN A 56 -13.55 -16.11 -11.92
CA ASN A 56 -14.50 -15.30 -12.67
C ASN A 56 -15.98 -15.66 -12.39
N ALA A 57 -16.40 -15.81 -11.11
CA ALA A 57 -17.78 -15.69 -10.80
C ALA A 57 -18.16 -14.31 -11.33
N ALA A 58 -18.90 -14.28 -12.42
CA ALA A 58 -19.56 -13.10 -12.90
C ALA A 58 -20.18 -12.47 -11.65
N ILE A 59 -19.64 -11.34 -11.19
CA ILE A 59 -20.31 -10.56 -10.17
C ILE A 59 -21.64 -10.26 -10.83
N ASP A 60 -22.72 -10.79 -10.24
CA ASP A 60 -24.05 -10.45 -10.68
C ASP A 60 -24.13 -8.92 -10.53
N TYR A 61 -23.97 -8.25 -11.67
CA TYR A 61 -24.20 -6.83 -11.76
C TYR A 61 -25.68 -6.61 -11.57
N GLY A 62 -26.17 -6.71 -10.33
CA GLY A 62 -27.55 -6.41 -9.94
C GLY A 62 -27.91 -4.96 -10.24
N ILE A 63 -27.54 -4.53 -11.43
CA ILE A 63 -27.75 -3.20 -11.98
C ILE A 63 -29.24 -3.07 -12.18
N ARG A 64 -29.88 -2.26 -11.37
CA ARG A 64 -31.02 -1.51 -11.83
C ARG A 64 -30.46 -0.53 -12.88
N ALA A 65 -30.45 -0.97 -14.13
CA ALA A 65 -29.98 -0.18 -15.30
C ALA A 65 -30.65 1.20 -15.41
N ALA A 66 -31.75 1.42 -14.69
CA ALA A 66 -32.51 2.67 -14.64
C ALA A 66 -31.87 3.75 -13.73
N ALA A 67 -30.82 3.46 -12.94
CA ALA A 67 -30.26 4.42 -11.98
C ALA A 67 -29.10 5.26 -12.55
N PHE A 68 -28.60 4.93 -13.76
CA PHE A 68 -27.45 5.59 -14.35
C PHE A 68 -27.71 5.99 -15.80
N ASP A 69 -27.18 7.14 -16.22
CA ASP A 69 -27.01 7.45 -17.63
C ASP A 69 -25.87 6.56 -18.19
N GLN A 70 -26.28 5.43 -18.77
CA GLN A 70 -25.36 4.44 -19.36
C GLN A 70 -24.47 5.08 -20.44
N ARG A 71 -25.00 6.01 -21.21
CA ARG A 71 -24.26 6.68 -22.26
C ARG A 71 -23.16 7.58 -21.67
N ALA A 72 -23.48 8.33 -20.62
CA ALA A 72 -22.50 9.17 -19.93
C ALA A 72 -21.42 8.32 -19.27
N LEU A 73 -21.77 7.14 -18.71
CA LEU A 73 -20.83 6.22 -18.10
C LEU A 73 -19.87 5.61 -19.15
N GLU A 74 -20.38 5.17 -20.29
CA GLU A 74 -19.57 4.68 -21.41
C GLU A 74 -18.64 5.75 -21.96
N GLN A 75 -19.13 6.98 -22.15
CA GLN A 75 -18.30 8.12 -22.57
C GLN A 75 -17.18 8.43 -21.58
N ALA A 76 -17.45 8.31 -20.27
CA ALA A 76 -16.42 8.48 -19.24
C ALA A 76 -15.35 7.39 -19.32
N LEU A 77 -15.75 6.11 -19.54
CA LEU A 77 -14.83 5.02 -19.77
C LEU A 77 -14.01 5.22 -21.05
N ASP A 78 -14.64 5.62 -22.15
CA ASP A 78 -13.95 5.96 -23.40
C ASP A 78 -12.91 7.06 -23.16
N SER A 79 -13.28 8.11 -22.45
CA SER A 79 -12.36 9.19 -22.10
C SER A 79 -11.19 8.73 -21.25
N ALA A 80 -11.38 7.74 -20.36
CA ALA A 80 -10.30 7.20 -19.54
C ALA A 80 -9.28 6.40 -20.37
N PHE A 81 -9.71 5.75 -21.46
CA PHE A 81 -8.86 4.93 -22.33
C PHE A 81 -8.42 5.64 -23.61
N ASN A 82 -9.03 6.78 -23.98
CA ASN A 82 -8.57 7.61 -25.09
C ASN A 82 -7.20 8.23 -24.75
N GLY A 83 -6.32 8.33 -25.76
CA GLY A 83 -4.96 8.82 -25.55
C GLY A 83 -4.08 7.81 -24.79
N GLN A 84 -4.22 6.52 -25.09
CA GLN A 84 -3.54 5.41 -24.41
C GLN A 84 -2.01 5.56 -24.41
N SER A 85 -1.43 6.14 -25.46
CA SER A 85 0.00 6.44 -25.55
C SER A 85 0.50 7.44 -24.50
N GLU A 86 -0.39 8.30 -24.00
CA GLU A 86 -0.04 9.34 -23.01
C GLU A 86 -0.47 8.95 -21.58
N ARG A 87 -1.62 8.27 -21.43
CA ARG A 87 -2.22 7.96 -20.13
C ARG A 87 -1.86 6.56 -19.62
N ASN A 88 -1.71 5.61 -20.54
CA ASN A 88 -1.45 4.19 -20.23
C ASN A 88 -2.41 3.62 -19.17
N THR A 89 -3.72 3.88 -19.32
CA THR A 89 -4.73 3.36 -18.41
C THR A 89 -4.83 1.85 -18.56
N LEU A 90 -4.63 1.11 -17.48
CA LEU A 90 -4.66 -0.35 -17.47
C LEU A 90 -6.02 -0.91 -17.10
N ALA A 91 -6.69 -0.32 -16.13
CA ALA A 91 -8.00 -0.79 -15.64
C ALA A 91 -8.79 0.36 -15.04
N VAL A 92 -10.11 0.29 -15.18
CA VAL A 92 -11.07 1.12 -14.45
C VAL A 92 -12.15 0.21 -13.89
N ALA A 93 -12.48 0.37 -12.62
CA ALA A 93 -13.61 -0.25 -11.96
C ALA A 93 -14.39 0.81 -11.20
N VAL A 94 -15.71 0.86 -11.37
CA VAL A 94 -16.59 1.84 -10.73
C VAL A 94 -17.59 1.12 -9.85
N MET A 95 -17.58 1.43 -8.56
CA MET A 95 -18.57 0.93 -7.62
C MET A 95 -19.54 2.04 -7.21
N HIS A 96 -20.81 1.67 -7.08
CA HIS A 96 -21.86 2.52 -6.56
C HIS A 96 -22.77 1.71 -5.65
N GLN A 97 -23.00 2.19 -4.43
CA GLN A 97 -23.85 1.53 -3.44
C GLN A 97 -23.49 0.04 -3.20
N GLY A 98 -22.19 -0.27 -3.18
CA GLY A 98 -21.69 -1.62 -2.97
C GLY A 98 -21.71 -2.53 -4.21
N GLN A 99 -22.16 -2.03 -5.35
CA GLN A 99 -22.21 -2.78 -6.61
C GLN A 99 -21.18 -2.26 -7.61
N LEU A 100 -20.54 -3.16 -8.35
CA LEU A 100 -19.73 -2.81 -9.49
C LEU A 100 -20.65 -2.44 -10.66
N VAL A 101 -20.62 -1.19 -11.10
CA VAL A 101 -21.54 -0.66 -12.12
C VAL A 101 -20.88 -0.49 -13.49
N ALA A 102 -19.55 -0.40 -13.53
CA ALA A 102 -18.79 -0.38 -14.77
C ALA A 102 -17.36 -0.83 -14.55
N GLU A 103 -16.78 -1.44 -15.56
CA GLU A 103 -15.35 -1.77 -15.59
C GLU A 103 -14.84 -1.83 -17.03
N ARG A 104 -13.56 -1.54 -17.21
CA ARG A 104 -12.87 -1.66 -18.49
C ARG A 104 -11.39 -1.93 -18.26
N TYR A 105 -10.80 -2.71 -19.15
CA TYR A 105 -9.42 -3.18 -19.05
C TYR A 105 -8.69 -2.98 -20.38
N ALA A 106 -7.41 -2.64 -20.29
CA ALA A 106 -6.53 -2.60 -21.45
C ALA A 106 -6.25 -4.02 -21.97
N SER A 107 -5.75 -4.12 -23.21
CA SER A 107 -5.34 -5.41 -23.78
C SER A 107 -4.33 -6.12 -22.88
N GLY A 108 -4.55 -7.40 -22.62
CA GLY A 108 -3.71 -8.22 -21.74
C GLY A 108 -3.99 -8.06 -20.24
N VAL A 109 -4.90 -7.18 -19.84
CA VAL A 109 -5.34 -7.00 -18.46
C VAL A 109 -6.75 -7.54 -18.28
N THR A 110 -7.01 -8.21 -17.17
CA THR A 110 -8.31 -8.79 -16.83
C THR A 110 -8.83 -8.27 -15.49
N ALA A 111 -10.06 -8.61 -15.16
CA ALA A 111 -10.69 -8.29 -13.87
C ALA A 111 -9.92 -8.82 -12.66
N THR A 112 -9.12 -9.86 -12.84
CA THR A 112 -8.34 -10.52 -11.78
C THR A 112 -6.84 -10.25 -11.87
N THR A 113 -6.39 -9.47 -12.86
CA THR A 113 -4.95 -9.15 -13.00
C THR A 113 -4.50 -8.28 -11.82
N PRO A 114 -3.53 -8.74 -10.99
CA PRO A 114 -2.97 -7.92 -9.95
C PRO A 114 -2.12 -6.80 -10.56
N LEU A 115 -2.46 -5.57 -10.28
CA LEU A 115 -1.75 -4.39 -10.73
C LEU A 115 -0.98 -3.76 -9.57
N PRO A 116 0.25 -3.25 -9.77
CA PRO A 116 1.03 -2.63 -8.72
C PRO A 116 0.34 -1.34 -8.24
N GLY A 117 0.06 -1.29 -6.93
CA GLY A 117 -0.62 -0.17 -6.28
C GLY A 117 0.30 0.97 -5.92
N TRP A 118 1.62 0.73 -5.85
CA TRP A 118 2.58 1.70 -5.36
C TRP A 118 2.08 2.36 -4.06
N SER A 119 2.06 3.68 -3.99
CA SER A 119 1.67 4.41 -2.76
C SER A 119 0.21 4.21 -2.33
N MET A 120 -0.64 3.56 -3.10
CA MET A 120 -1.96 3.11 -2.64
C MET A 120 -1.82 2.06 -1.51
N ALA A 121 -0.71 1.32 -1.46
CA ALA A 121 -0.36 0.42 -0.37
C ALA A 121 -0.40 1.12 1.01
N LYS A 122 -0.01 2.40 1.09
CA LYS A 122 -0.06 3.18 2.34
C LYS A 122 -1.47 3.26 2.93
N SER A 123 -2.48 3.36 2.06
CA SER A 123 -3.89 3.39 2.51
C SER A 123 -4.32 2.05 3.08
N THR A 124 -3.89 0.94 2.49
CA THR A 124 -4.16 -0.40 3.06
C THR A 124 -3.42 -0.60 4.38
N THR A 125 -2.16 -0.15 4.48
CA THR A 125 -1.39 -0.22 5.73
C THR A 125 -2.06 0.61 6.84
N ALA A 126 -2.54 1.82 6.54
CA ALA A 126 -3.33 2.60 7.47
C ALA A 126 -4.64 1.90 7.86
N THR A 127 -5.29 1.20 6.92
CA THR A 127 -6.50 0.41 7.23
C THR A 127 -6.19 -0.71 8.22
N LEU A 128 -5.07 -1.42 8.04
CA LEU A 128 -4.64 -2.47 8.98
C LEU A 128 -4.37 -1.90 10.38
N VAL A 129 -3.82 -0.68 10.49
CA VAL A 129 -3.71 0.02 11.79
C VAL A 129 -5.08 0.22 12.41
N GLY A 130 -6.06 0.69 11.65
CA GLY A 130 -7.44 0.87 12.15
C GLY A 130 -8.09 -0.44 12.61
N VAL A 131 -7.87 -1.53 11.87
CA VAL A 131 -8.37 -2.86 12.23
C VAL A 131 -7.72 -3.37 13.52
N MET A 132 -6.39 -3.30 13.63
CA MET A 132 -5.68 -3.75 14.83
C MET A 132 -5.98 -2.85 16.05
N GLN A 133 -6.23 -1.56 15.85
CA GLN A 133 -6.69 -0.66 16.92
C GLN A 133 -8.11 -1.03 17.39
N GLN A 134 -9.02 -1.40 16.49
CA GLN A 134 -10.36 -1.90 16.85
C GLN A 134 -10.28 -3.18 17.69
N GLN A 135 -9.28 -4.01 17.44
CA GLN A 135 -8.99 -5.23 18.22
C GLN A 135 -8.30 -4.93 19.56
N GLY A 136 -7.95 -3.68 19.85
CA GLY A 136 -7.27 -3.27 21.09
C GLY A 136 -5.79 -3.61 21.15
N LEU A 137 -5.17 -3.98 20.02
CA LEU A 137 -3.77 -4.43 19.96
C LEU A 137 -2.77 -3.25 19.98
N LEU A 138 -3.19 -2.08 19.56
CA LEU A 138 -2.36 -0.87 19.47
C LEU A 138 -3.22 0.39 19.52
N ARG A 139 -2.55 1.54 19.68
CA ARG A 139 -3.16 2.87 19.58
C ARG A 139 -2.30 3.78 18.71
N VAL A 140 -2.90 4.71 17.99
CA VAL A 140 -2.14 5.69 17.18
C VAL A 140 -1.26 6.60 18.04
N SER A 141 -1.57 6.75 19.33
CA SER A 141 -0.76 7.49 20.32
C SER A 141 0.45 6.73 20.84
N ASP A 142 0.61 5.44 20.52
CA ASP A 142 1.75 4.65 21.00
C ASP A 142 3.05 5.27 20.54
N SER A 143 4.03 5.31 21.44
CA SER A 143 5.41 5.75 21.23
C SER A 143 6.37 4.70 21.80
N GLY A 144 7.68 4.90 21.67
CA GLY A 144 8.64 3.83 22.03
C GLY A 144 8.48 2.61 21.11
N LEU A 145 8.17 2.85 19.85
CA LEU A 145 7.73 1.84 18.89
C LEU A 145 8.76 0.75 18.63
N PHE A 146 10.03 1.06 18.81
CA PHE A 146 11.14 0.14 18.51
C PHE A 146 12.16 0.12 19.65
N PRO A 147 12.64 -1.08 20.07
CA PRO A 147 13.64 -1.20 21.14
C PRO A 147 14.95 -0.45 20.84
N GLN A 148 15.29 -0.26 19.57
CA GLN A 148 16.47 0.47 19.11
C GLN A 148 16.40 1.98 19.44
N TRP A 149 15.21 2.51 19.67
CA TRP A 149 15.00 3.90 20.10
C TRP A 149 14.88 3.94 21.61
N ALA A 150 16.04 3.92 22.27
CA ALA A 150 16.10 3.96 23.74
C ALA A 150 15.40 5.21 24.33
N GLU A 151 15.03 5.16 25.58
CA GLU A 151 14.24 6.21 26.26
C GLU A 151 14.90 7.61 26.19
N GLY A 152 16.23 7.71 26.12
CA GLY A 152 16.95 8.97 25.91
C GLY A 152 17.05 9.44 24.46
N ASP A 153 16.63 8.62 23.49
CA ASP A 153 16.64 8.95 22.06
C ASP A 153 15.39 9.79 21.72
N HIS A 154 15.57 10.89 21.01
CA HIS A 154 14.44 11.71 20.55
C HIS A 154 13.45 10.92 19.67
N ARG A 155 13.89 9.88 18.95
CA ARG A 155 13.04 9.00 18.15
C ARG A 155 12.08 8.16 19.00
N HIS A 156 12.39 7.92 20.28
CA HIS A 156 11.50 7.25 21.23
C HIS A 156 10.15 7.96 21.38
N LYS A 157 10.12 9.28 21.15
CA LYS A 157 8.91 10.10 21.24
C LYS A 157 8.04 10.08 19.98
N ILE A 158 8.53 9.48 18.91
CA ILE A 158 7.75 9.36 17.67
C ILE A 158 6.55 8.46 17.94
N THR A 159 5.35 8.97 17.62
CA THR A 159 4.11 8.20 17.74
C THR A 159 3.77 7.49 16.42
N LEU A 160 2.94 6.45 16.53
CA LEU A 160 2.39 5.77 15.36
C LEU A 160 1.60 6.75 14.46
N GLU A 161 0.86 7.69 15.06
CA GLU A 161 0.18 8.75 14.32
C GLU A 161 1.16 9.61 13.50
N GLN A 162 2.28 10.00 14.10
CA GLN A 162 3.28 10.82 13.39
C GLN A 162 3.90 10.08 12.19
N LEU A 163 4.08 8.76 12.29
CA LEU A 163 4.49 7.93 11.16
C LEU A 163 3.40 7.91 10.07
N LEU A 164 2.14 7.64 10.43
CA LEU A 164 1.01 7.64 9.50
C LEU A 164 0.81 8.98 8.81
N ARG A 165 1.03 10.08 9.53
CA ARG A 165 0.87 11.46 9.03
C ARG A 165 2.12 12.02 8.34
N MET A 166 3.20 11.25 8.20
CA MET A 166 4.45 11.71 7.57
C MET A 166 5.11 12.91 8.31
N THR A 167 4.99 12.92 9.65
CA THR A 167 5.53 13.98 10.51
C THR A 167 6.54 13.44 11.53
N SER A 168 7.11 12.27 11.28
CA SER A 168 8.07 11.63 12.20
C SER A 168 9.40 12.40 12.36
N GLY A 169 9.76 13.23 11.40
CA GLY A 169 11.04 13.92 11.35
C GLY A 169 12.24 13.04 11.01
N ILE A 170 12.06 11.75 10.68
CA ILE A 170 13.15 10.84 10.32
C ILE A 170 13.77 11.27 8.98
N ASP A 171 15.11 11.17 8.90
CA ASP A 171 15.87 11.51 7.70
C ASP A 171 15.80 10.41 6.63
N LEU A 172 14.69 10.38 5.92
CA LEU A 172 14.37 9.43 4.85
C LEU A 172 13.81 10.17 3.62
N PRO A 173 14.60 11.02 2.96
CA PRO A 173 14.14 11.76 1.80
C PRO A 173 13.74 10.83 0.65
N GLU A 174 12.59 11.17 0.02
CA GLU A 174 12.04 10.49 -1.16
C GLU A 174 11.99 11.47 -2.33
N THR A 175 13.03 11.45 -3.16
CA THR A 175 13.18 12.36 -4.30
C THR A 175 12.88 11.69 -5.65
N GLY A 176 12.78 10.36 -5.67
CA GLY A 176 12.60 9.58 -6.90
C GLY A 176 13.85 9.51 -7.78
N SER A 177 15.02 9.87 -7.25
CA SER A 177 16.28 9.85 -8.00
C SER A 177 16.85 8.44 -8.25
N GLY A 178 16.30 7.41 -7.59
CA GLY A 178 16.84 6.03 -7.62
C GLY A 178 18.05 5.79 -6.73
N ILE A 179 18.64 6.86 -6.20
CA ILE A 179 19.82 6.81 -5.29
C ILE A 179 19.54 7.53 -3.95
N ASP A 180 18.34 8.06 -3.77
CA ASP A 180 17.92 8.63 -2.49
C ASP A 180 17.72 7.55 -1.42
N ALA A 181 17.62 8.00 -0.18
CA ALA A 181 17.49 7.11 0.97
C ALA A 181 16.30 6.15 0.84
N ASN A 182 15.18 6.63 0.32
CA ASN A 182 13.98 5.81 0.11
C ASN A 182 14.20 4.72 -0.96
N SER A 183 14.82 5.07 -2.09
CA SER A 183 15.15 4.09 -3.15
C SER A 183 16.15 3.04 -2.66
N ILE A 184 17.17 3.45 -1.88
CA ILE A 184 18.11 2.51 -1.27
C ILE A 184 17.38 1.56 -0.30
N MET A 185 16.48 2.07 0.54
CA MET A 185 15.70 1.28 1.48
C MET A 185 14.86 0.22 0.75
N LEU A 186 14.12 0.61 -0.28
CA LEU A 186 13.18 -0.27 -0.96
C LEU A 186 13.85 -1.31 -1.86
N PHE A 187 14.99 -0.97 -2.48
CA PHE A 187 15.56 -1.79 -3.55
C PHE A 187 16.95 -2.37 -3.28
N ARG A 188 17.57 -1.98 -2.16
CA ARG A 188 18.94 -2.41 -1.82
C ARG A 188 19.08 -2.92 -0.39
N GLN A 189 17.98 -3.09 0.35
CA GLN A 189 18.01 -3.61 1.71
C GLN A 189 17.18 -4.88 1.81
N ASN A 190 17.71 -5.92 2.45
CA ASN A 190 16.98 -7.15 2.78
C ASN A 190 16.10 -6.96 4.01
N ASP A 191 16.40 -5.99 4.87
CA ASP A 191 15.60 -5.52 5.99
C ASP A 191 15.39 -4.01 5.83
N ALA A 192 14.37 -3.64 5.08
CA ALA A 192 14.05 -2.25 4.79
C ALA A 192 13.69 -1.48 6.08
N ALA A 193 12.96 -2.13 6.98
CA ALA A 193 12.55 -1.52 8.24
C ALA A 193 13.73 -1.35 9.20
N GLY A 194 14.59 -2.36 9.35
CA GLY A 194 15.79 -2.27 10.16
C GLY A 194 16.73 -1.18 9.68
N TRP A 195 16.84 -1.02 8.36
CA TRP A 195 17.59 0.09 7.79
C TRP A 195 16.97 1.46 8.11
N ALA A 196 15.64 1.60 8.02
CA ALA A 196 14.91 2.83 8.34
C ALA A 196 14.96 3.17 9.83
N ILE A 197 14.86 2.18 10.73
CA ILE A 197 14.99 2.34 12.20
C ILE A 197 16.33 2.97 12.58
N ASN A 198 17.40 2.67 11.84
CA ASN A 198 18.74 3.19 12.12
C ASN A 198 18.99 4.60 11.55
N ARG A 199 18.01 5.22 10.91
CA ARG A 199 18.16 6.61 10.41
C ARG A 199 18.02 7.63 11.54
N GLY A 200 18.75 8.73 11.41
CA GLY A 200 18.64 9.86 12.33
C GLY A 200 17.38 10.70 12.10
N LEU A 201 17.25 11.76 12.89
CA LEU A 201 16.25 12.79 12.67
C LEU A 201 16.82 13.95 11.88
N ARG A 202 16.05 14.48 10.94
CA ARG A 202 16.27 15.76 10.25
C ARG A 202 15.50 16.91 10.91
N ALA A 203 14.43 16.59 11.62
CA ALA A 203 13.56 17.53 12.31
C ALA A 203 13.00 16.91 13.58
N ALA A 204 12.49 17.73 14.48
CA ALA A 204 11.78 17.24 15.67
C ALA A 204 10.49 16.51 15.27
N PRO A 205 10.11 15.40 15.94
CA PRO A 205 8.86 14.72 15.68
C PRO A 205 7.66 15.68 15.78
N GLY A 206 6.80 15.67 14.77
CA GLY A 206 5.61 16.51 14.65
C GLY A 206 5.85 17.92 14.08
N SER A 207 7.09 18.36 13.87
CA SER A 207 7.38 19.74 13.50
C SER A 207 7.26 20.05 12.00
N GLU A 208 7.38 19.04 11.13
CA GLU A 208 7.28 19.22 9.70
C GLU A 208 6.59 18.04 9.02
N PHE A 209 6.03 18.28 7.84
CA PHE A 209 5.53 17.24 6.96
C PHE A 209 6.61 16.88 5.92
N ALA A 210 6.99 15.59 5.87
CA ALA A 210 7.91 15.06 4.87
C ALA A 210 7.40 13.72 4.35
N TYR A 211 6.80 13.74 3.15
CA TYR A 211 6.31 12.51 2.53
C TYR A 211 7.46 11.54 2.27
N THR A 212 7.35 10.33 2.83
CA THR A 212 8.34 9.27 2.64
C THR A 212 7.74 7.89 2.81
N SER A 213 8.10 6.97 1.94
CA SER A 213 7.76 5.55 2.09
C SER A 213 8.36 4.93 3.35
N GLY A 214 9.49 5.47 3.83
CA GLY A 214 10.15 5.00 5.04
C GLY A 214 9.27 5.08 6.28
N SER A 215 8.48 6.15 6.45
CA SER A 215 7.53 6.22 7.57
C SER A 215 6.52 5.08 7.55
N THR A 216 6.00 4.71 6.36
CA THR A 216 5.03 3.61 6.27
C THR A 216 5.68 2.23 6.39
N VAL A 217 6.94 2.07 5.97
CA VAL A 217 7.70 0.83 6.22
C VAL A 217 7.91 0.64 7.73
N LEU A 218 8.16 1.71 8.48
CA LEU A 218 8.21 1.67 9.94
C LEU A 218 6.85 1.31 10.55
N VAL A 219 5.74 1.85 10.04
CA VAL A 219 4.40 1.40 10.45
C VAL A 219 4.24 -0.10 10.21
N ALA A 220 4.59 -0.59 9.02
CA ALA A 220 4.49 -2.01 8.67
C ALA A 220 5.31 -2.90 9.63
N ARG A 221 6.50 -2.47 10.01
CA ARG A 221 7.33 -3.17 10.99
C ARG A 221 6.70 -3.16 12.38
N TYR A 222 6.18 -2.04 12.83
CA TYR A 222 5.49 -1.96 14.13
C TYR A 222 4.27 -2.88 14.16
N LEU A 223 3.45 -2.92 13.10
CA LEU A 223 2.34 -3.88 13.00
C LEU A 223 2.83 -5.33 13.06
N THR A 224 3.96 -5.63 12.41
CA THR A 224 4.58 -6.96 12.42
C THR A 224 5.03 -7.35 13.82
N ASP A 225 5.64 -6.44 14.56
CA ASP A 225 6.10 -6.68 15.92
C ASP A 225 4.90 -6.86 16.89
N VAL A 226 3.85 -6.03 16.76
CA VAL A 226 2.60 -6.14 17.56
C VAL A 226 1.85 -7.45 17.27
N ALA A 227 1.83 -7.90 16.02
CA ALA A 227 1.19 -9.16 15.65
C ALA A 227 1.94 -10.41 16.20
N GLY A 228 3.18 -10.25 16.63
CA GLY A 228 4.00 -11.37 17.14
C GLY A 228 4.99 -11.93 16.11
N GLY A 229 5.25 -11.18 15.03
CA GLY A 229 6.26 -11.51 14.04
C GLY A 229 5.72 -11.62 12.61
N PRO A 230 6.62 -11.86 11.64
CA PRO A 230 6.28 -11.82 10.22
C PRO A 230 5.14 -12.75 9.81
N GLN A 231 5.15 -14.02 10.28
CA GLN A 231 4.12 -15.00 9.92
C GLN A 231 2.75 -14.58 10.48
N ALA A 232 2.69 -14.18 11.75
CA ALA A 232 1.44 -13.74 12.38
C ALA A 232 0.87 -12.49 11.69
N MET A 233 1.72 -11.53 11.32
CA MET A 233 1.25 -10.36 10.56
C MET A 233 0.75 -10.74 9.17
N TYR A 234 1.40 -11.70 8.53
CA TYR A 234 0.95 -12.18 7.23
C TYR A 234 -0.43 -12.86 7.32
N ASP A 235 -0.69 -13.59 8.40
CA ASP A 235 -2.00 -14.21 8.66
C ASP A 235 -3.07 -13.14 8.88
N VAL A 236 -2.76 -12.05 9.60
CA VAL A 236 -3.66 -10.88 9.75
C VAL A 236 -3.97 -10.23 8.39
N ILE A 237 -2.96 -10.03 7.53
CA ILE A 237 -3.15 -9.48 6.19
C ILE A 237 -4.04 -10.39 5.35
N ARG A 238 -3.83 -11.70 5.41
CA ARG A 238 -4.62 -12.70 4.69
C ARG A 238 -6.08 -12.69 5.14
N GLU A 239 -6.31 -12.74 6.44
CA GLU A 239 -7.66 -12.68 7.01
C GLU A 239 -8.39 -11.39 6.58
N PHE A 240 -7.70 -10.25 6.60
CA PHE A 240 -8.26 -8.98 6.14
C PHE A 240 -8.65 -9.02 4.66
N PHE A 241 -7.77 -9.51 3.78
CA PHE A 241 -8.07 -9.61 2.35
C PHE A 241 -9.19 -10.61 2.07
N ASP A 242 -9.19 -11.76 2.74
CA ASP A 242 -10.23 -12.79 2.59
C ASP A 242 -11.59 -12.28 3.08
N THR A 243 -11.63 -11.54 4.20
CA THR A 243 -12.85 -10.90 4.70
C THR A 243 -13.46 -9.95 3.68
N LEU A 244 -12.64 -9.16 2.99
CA LEU A 244 -13.10 -8.25 1.93
C LEU A 244 -13.33 -8.95 0.58
N GLY A 245 -12.98 -10.23 0.44
CA GLY A 245 -12.98 -10.93 -0.83
C GLY A 245 -11.96 -10.36 -1.83
N MET A 246 -10.84 -9.80 -1.35
CA MET A 246 -9.75 -9.25 -2.17
C MET A 246 -8.77 -10.36 -2.56
N HIS A 247 -9.23 -11.32 -3.34
CA HIS A 247 -8.48 -12.56 -3.61
C HIS A 247 -7.24 -12.38 -4.49
N SER A 248 -7.13 -11.28 -5.22
CA SER A 248 -5.92 -10.97 -6.01
C SER A 248 -4.89 -10.16 -5.23
N ALA A 249 -5.25 -9.69 -4.02
CA ALA A 249 -4.39 -8.79 -3.25
C ALA A 249 -3.20 -9.53 -2.64
N ILE A 250 -2.02 -8.94 -2.80
CA ILE A 250 -0.76 -9.46 -2.27
C ILE A 250 0.02 -8.27 -1.71
N PHE A 251 0.54 -8.41 -0.49
CA PHE A 251 1.62 -7.58 0.01
C PHE A 251 2.93 -8.34 -0.10
N GLU A 252 3.88 -7.81 -0.85
CA GLU A 252 5.21 -8.40 -0.99
C GLU A 252 6.08 -8.01 0.21
N PRO A 253 6.68 -8.99 0.91
CA PRO A 253 7.60 -8.73 2.01
C PRO A 253 9.03 -8.52 1.52
N ASP A 254 9.85 -7.85 2.34
CA ASP A 254 11.29 -7.93 2.23
C ASP A 254 11.83 -9.30 2.72
N ALA A 255 13.15 -9.49 2.65
CA ALA A 255 13.76 -10.76 3.06
C ALA A 255 13.71 -10.99 4.58
N ALA A 256 13.57 -9.94 5.39
CA ALA A 256 13.36 -10.04 6.84
C ALA A 256 11.90 -10.37 7.20
N GLY A 257 10.99 -10.39 6.22
CA GLY A 257 9.59 -10.72 6.40
C GLY A 257 8.67 -9.55 6.74
N THR A 258 9.17 -8.33 6.74
CA THR A 258 8.32 -7.14 6.85
C THR A 258 7.64 -6.88 5.51
N PHE A 259 6.30 -6.81 5.48
CA PHE A 259 5.59 -6.40 4.26
C PHE A 259 5.93 -4.95 3.91
N ILE A 260 6.21 -4.69 2.63
CA ILE A 260 6.56 -3.34 2.16
C ILE A 260 5.27 -2.52 1.99
N GLY A 261 4.68 -2.18 3.13
CA GLY A 261 3.38 -1.52 3.24
C GLY A 261 3.29 -0.14 2.60
N SER A 262 4.42 0.42 2.19
CA SER A 262 4.47 1.71 1.51
C SER A 262 4.24 1.61 -0.01
N SER A 263 4.52 0.45 -0.63
CA SER A 263 4.72 0.42 -2.08
C SER A 263 4.41 -0.91 -2.76
N PHE A 264 4.72 -2.06 -2.13
CA PHE A 264 4.71 -3.35 -2.81
C PHE A 264 3.43 -4.14 -2.53
N MET A 265 2.29 -3.50 -2.80
CA MET A 265 1.00 -4.16 -2.84
C MET A 265 0.52 -4.26 -4.28
N LEU A 266 0.10 -5.44 -4.66
CA LEU A 266 -0.58 -5.71 -5.92
C LEU A 266 -2.02 -6.10 -5.63
N ALA A 267 -2.96 -5.59 -6.43
CA ALA A 267 -4.36 -6.01 -6.38
C ALA A 267 -5.06 -5.67 -7.70
N SER A 268 -6.12 -6.37 -8.03
CA SER A 268 -6.96 -6.05 -9.18
C SER A 268 -7.72 -4.74 -8.96
N ALA A 269 -8.16 -4.10 -10.03
CA ALA A 269 -8.99 -2.89 -9.93
C ALA A 269 -10.25 -3.13 -9.11
N ARG A 270 -10.87 -4.31 -9.20
CA ARG A 270 -12.02 -4.72 -8.40
C ARG A 270 -11.68 -4.76 -6.91
N ASP A 271 -10.52 -5.30 -6.55
CA ASP A 271 -10.12 -5.40 -5.14
C ASP A 271 -9.79 -4.04 -4.54
N TRP A 272 -9.13 -3.15 -5.30
CA TRP A 272 -8.95 -1.76 -4.89
C TRP A 272 -10.29 -1.03 -4.67
N ALA A 273 -11.30 -1.29 -5.51
CA ALA A 273 -12.62 -0.70 -5.35
C ALA A 273 -13.32 -1.20 -4.08
N LYS A 274 -13.12 -2.47 -3.66
CA LYS A 274 -13.64 -3.01 -2.39
C LYS A 274 -13.05 -2.30 -1.18
N LEU A 275 -11.74 -2.00 -1.20
CA LEU A 275 -11.12 -1.19 -0.14
C LEU A 275 -11.77 0.20 -0.05
N GLY A 276 -12.03 0.85 -1.19
CA GLY A 276 -12.76 2.11 -1.24
C GLY A 276 -14.18 1.99 -0.68
N GLN A 277 -14.89 0.91 -1.02
CA GLN A 277 -16.24 0.65 -0.51
C GLN A 277 -16.27 0.45 1.01
N LEU A 278 -15.25 -0.19 1.60
CA LEU A 278 -15.13 -0.32 3.05
C LEU A 278 -15.12 1.05 3.75
N TYR A 279 -14.41 2.04 3.17
CA TYR A 279 -14.39 3.41 3.69
C TYR A 279 -15.73 4.13 3.51
N LEU A 280 -16.39 3.94 2.37
CA LEU A 280 -17.75 4.47 2.16
C LEU A 280 -18.76 3.89 3.16
N ASN A 281 -18.59 2.63 3.55
CA ASN A 281 -19.39 1.95 4.55
C ASN A 281 -18.91 2.21 5.99
N ARG A 282 -17.98 3.17 6.19
CA ARG A 282 -17.47 3.54 7.51
C ARG A 282 -16.94 2.35 8.33
N GLY A 283 -16.22 1.44 7.65
CA GLY A 283 -15.60 0.27 8.27
C GLY A 283 -16.50 -0.95 8.41
N VAL A 284 -17.74 -0.89 7.94
CA VAL A 284 -18.65 -2.05 7.96
C VAL A 284 -18.47 -2.88 6.67
N TRP A 285 -18.28 -4.18 6.81
CA TRP A 285 -18.25 -5.14 5.72
C TRP A 285 -19.07 -6.39 6.09
N ASN A 286 -20.04 -6.75 5.26
CA ASN A 286 -20.96 -7.88 5.50
C ASN A 286 -21.56 -7.91 6.93
N GLY A 287 -21.92 -6.74 7.47
CA GLY A 287 -22.48 -6.59 8.83
C GLY A 287 -21.44 -6.59 9.96
N GLN A 288 -20.17 -6.80 9.68
CA GLN A 288 -19.08 -6.74 10.66
C GLN A 288 -18.39 -5.37 10.64
N GLN A 289 -18.18 -4.77 11.82
CA GLN A 289 -17.39 -3.55 11.99
C GLN A 289 -15.90 -3.91 12.06
N LEU A 290 -15.14 -3.61 11.02
CA LEU A 290 -13.70 -3.92 10.95
C LEU A 290 -12.83 -2.88 11.63
N PHE A 291 -13.23 -1.60 11.59
CA PHE A 291 -12.59 -0.50 12.31
C PHE A 291 -13.65 0.53 12.73
N ASP A 292 -13.35 1.30 13.79
CA ASP A 292 -14.24 2.35 14.31
C ASP A 292 -14.64 3.34 13.20
N PRO A 293 -15.92 3.72 13.05
CA PRO A 293 -16.35 4.74 12.10
C PRO A 293 -15.59 6.07 12.17
N GLN A 294 -15.04 6.44 13.35
CA GLN A 294 -14.20 7.61 13.51
C GLN A 294 -12.85 7.48 12.81
N TRP A 295 -12.40 6.26 12.51
CA TRP A 295 -11.18 6.04 11.73
C TRP A 295 -11.23 6.72 10.37
N VAL A 296 -12.40 6.76 9.73
CA VAL A 296 -12.59 7.46 8.45
C VAL A 296 -12.29 8.95 8.59
N GLU A 297 -12.76 9.58 9.68
CA GLU A 297 -12.50 10.99 9.93
C GLU A 297 -11.02 11.22 10.27
N PHE A 298 -10.43 10.35 11.10
CA PHE A 298 -9.01 10.40 11.47
C PHE A 298 -8.08 10.35 10.25
N VAL A 299 -8.29 9.43 9.32
CA VAL A 299 -7.44 9.32 8.12
C VAL A 299 -7.67 10.47 7.13
N ARG A 300 -8.83 11.11 7.17
CA ARG A 300 -9.19 12.26 6.31
C ARG A 300 -8.77 13.58 6.89
N GLU A 301 -8.51 13.65 8.19
CA GLU A 301 -8.07 14.89 8.82
C GLU A 301 -6.75 15.37 8.20
N LEU A 302 -6.70 16.68 7.87
CA LEU A 302 -5.55 17.23 7.20
C LEU A 302 -4.34 17.27 8.14
N THR A 303 -3.26 16.65 7.73
CA THR A 303 -2.00 16.71 8.45
C THR A 303 -1.45 18.15 8.43
N PRO A 304 -1.04 18.70 9.58
CA PRO A 304 -0.37 19.99 9.65
C PRO A 304 0.81 20.07 8.66
N HIS A 305 1.03 21.23 8.07
CA HIS A 305 2.12 21.48 7.11
C HIS A 305 2.05 20.69 5.76
N SER A 306 0.98 19.90 5.53
CA SER A 306 0.81 19.12 4.29
C SER A 306 0.04 19.83 3.18
N GLN A 307 -0.20 21.15 3.31
CA GLN A 307 -1.15 21.89 2.45
C GLN A 307 -0.91 21.69 0.95
N ALA A 308 0.34 21.59 0.52
CA ALA A 308 0.67 21.37 -0.89
C ALA A 308 0.22 19.99 -1.40
N ARG A 309 0.20 18.96 -0.55
CA ARG A 309 -0.18 17.58 -0.89
C ARG A 309 -1.57 17.18 -0.40
N SER A 310 -2.17 17.98 0.50
CA SER A 310 -3.47 17.67 1.10
C SER A 310 -3.52 16.25 1.68
N TYR A 311 -2.54 15.91 2.55
CA TYR A 311 -2.35 14.57 3.09
C TYR A 311 -3.03 14.42 4.46
N GLY A 312 -3.63 13.25 4.71
CA GLY A 312 -4.13 12.83 6.01
C GLY A 312 -3.23 11.77 6.64
N ALA A 313 -3.80 10.71 7.22
CA ALA A 313 -3.04 9.59 7.75
C ALA A 313 -3.10 8.41 6.76
N GLY A 314 -2.09 8.28 5.90
CA GLY A 314 -2.03 7.24 4.86
C GLY A 314 -2.91 7.51 3.62
N PHE A 315 -3.61 8.64 3.57
CA PHE A 315 -4.52 9.01 2.49
C PHE A 315 -4.24 10.41 1.95
N MET A 316 -4.34 10.59 0.64
CA MET A 316 -4.38 11.90 0.01
C MET A 316 -5.82 12.39 -0.07
N ARG A 317 -6.06 13.64 0.34
CA ARG A 317 -7.35 14.30 0.17
C ARG A 317 -7.41 14.96 -1.20
N ARG A 318 -8.52 14.78 -1.89
CA ARG A 318 -8.79 15.56 -3.10
C ARG A 318 -8.98 17.03 -2.74
N ARG A 319 -8.27 17.95 -3.40
CA ARG A 319 -8.61 19.37 -3.32
C ARG A 319 -10.02 19.58 -3.87
N PRO A 320 -10.85 20.47 -3.27
CA PRO A 320 -12.13 20.84 -3.86
C PRO A 320 -11.94 21.28 -5.31
N LEU A 321 -12.85 20.86 -6.20
CA LEU A 321 -12.80 21.16 -7.64
C LEU A 321 -12.65 22.66 -7.95
N ALA A 322 -13.15 23.54 -7.06
CA ALA A 322 -13.01 25.00 -7.18
C ALA A 322 -11.55 25.50 -7.22
N LEU A 323 -10.60 24.75 -6.62
CA LEU A 323 -9.17 25.10 -6.66
C LEU A 323 -8.47 24.64 -7.95
N TYR A 324 -9.03 23.69 -8.68
CA TYR A 324 -8.52 23.27 -10.00
C TYR A 324 -8.85 24.28 -11.10
N ALA A 325 -9.93 25.06 -10.95
CA ALA A 325 -10.32 26.10 -11.92
C ALA A 325 -9.36 27.32 -11.90
N GLN A 326 -8.64 27.53 -10.79
CA GLN A 326 -7.73 28.66 -10.63
C GLN A 326 -6.27 28.35 -11.04
N SER A 327 -5.92 27.09 -11.30
CA SER A 327 -4.55 26.69 -11.68
C SER A 327 -4.35 26.51 -13.19
N ARG A 328 -5.32 26.86 -14.03
CA ARG A 328 -5.08 26.98 -15.47
C ARG A 328 -4.36 28.31 -15.71
N VAL A 329 -3.04 28.26 -15.77
CA VAL A 329 -2.23 29.33 -16.37
C VAL A 329 -2.69 29.47 -17.83
N PRO A 330 -3.04 30.68 -18.30
CA PRO A 330 -3.32 30.87 -19.72
C PRO A 330 -2.08 30.53 -20.54
N ALA A 331 -2.32 29.98 -21.73
CA ALA A 331 -1.32 29.62 -22.72
C ALA A 331 -0.49 30.82 -23.17
#